data_0228fd81913d06d479308b1a08374636
#
_entry.id   0228fd81913d06d479308b1a08374636
#
_cell.length_a   1.000
_cell.length_b   1.000
_cell.length_c   1.000
_cell.angle_alpha   90.00
_cell.angle_beta   90.00
_cell.angle_gamma   90.00
#
_symmetry.space_group_name_H-M   'P 1'
#
loop_
_entity.id
_entity.type
_entity.pdbx_description
1 polymer ?
#
loop_
_entity_poly.entity_id
_entity_poly.type
_entity_poly.pdbx_seq_one_letter_code
_entity_poly.pdbx_strand_id
1 'polypeptide(L)'
;QRQMCIRDRNYKALEAVQVKSFDMGGFSIRAQFNPARIVSTGAKVDARSLKERKCFLCPENLPVEQERLPFGFRHLVLCNPYPIFPQHFTIPTRKHTPQLILPQWNDFLELTRRLAPFTVFYNGPRSGASAPDHAHFQAVTRGIMPLDEEVTQFIRQSYASVYDNRIYPLTGNLRPGLVIQAATEEAATRLFKKIYAALPILPGEPEPMMNLSLIHI
;
A
#
# COMPACT_ATOMS: atom_id res chain seq x y z
N GLN A 1 -18.09 19.76 7.85
CA GLN A 1 -19.30 19.32 7.13
C GLN A 1 -19.02 18.93 5.66
N ARG A 2 -18.35 19.79 4.86
CA ARG A 2 -18.14 19.52 3.42
C ARG A 2 -17.34 18.25 3.11
N GLN A 3 -16.34 17.92 3.90
CA GLN A 3 -15.49 16.76 3.65
C GLN A 3 -16.04 15.45 4.23
N MET A 4 -16.77 15.49 5.33
CA MET A 4 -17.56 14.35 5.77
C MET A 4 -18.56 13.94 4.70
N CYS A 5 -19.26 14.91 4.09
CA CYS A 5 -20.15 14.64 2.95
C CYS A 5 -19.43 14.08 1.72
N ILE A 6 -18.17 14.47 1.44
CA ILE A 6 -17.37 13.91 0.33
C ILE A 6 -16.97 12.49 0.63
N ARG A 7 -16.47 12.20 1.84
CA ARG A 7 -16.11 10.86 2.28
C ARG A 7 -17.33 9.94 2.22
N ASP A 8 -18.43 10.31 2.83
CA ASP A 8 -19.65 9.51 2.88
C ASP A 8 -20.20 9.24 1.47
N ARG A 9 -20.17 10.24 0.59
CA ARG A 9 -20.52 10.08 -0.82
C ARG A 9 -19.58 9.11 -1.54
N ASN A 10 -18.27 9.21 -1.30
CA ASN A 10 -17.29 8.35 -1.95
C ASN A 10 -17.37 6.89 -1.44
N TYR A 11 -17.71 6.68 -0.16
CA TYR A 11 -17.98 5.33 0.35
C TYR A 11 -19.30 4.76 -0.20
N LYS A 12 -20.37 5.57 -0.30
CA LYS A 12 -21.60 5.17 -0.98
C LYS A 12 -21.39 4.85 -2.46
N ALA A 13 -20.49 5.58 -3.13
CA ALA A 13 -20.15 5.31 -4.52
C ALA A 13 -19.48 3.92 -4.73
N LEU A 14 -18.97 3.28 -3.68
CA LEU A 14 -18.50 1.89 -3.77
C LEU A 14 -19.63 0.90 -4.04
N GLU A 15 -20.87 1.20 -3.64
CA GLU A 15 -22.04 0.35 -3.90
C GLU A 15 -22.40 0.30 -5.39
N ALA A 16 -22.04 1.33 -6.14
CA ALA A 16 -22.28 1.46 -7.58
C ALA A 16 -21.08 1.10 -8.45
N VAL A 17 -20.00 0.61 -7.84
CA VAL A 17 -18.78 0.22 -8.55
C VAL A 17 -19.04 -0.99 -9.44
N GLN A 18 -18.64 -0.89 -10.69
CA GLN A 18 -18.68 -2.00 -11.62
C GLN A 18 -17.34 -2.74 -11.58
N VAL A 19 -17.40 -4.05 -11.39
CA VAL A 19 -16.22 -4.91 -11.36
C VAL A 19 -16.32 -5.94 -12.46
N LYS A 20 -15.26 -6.07 -13.25
CA LYS A 20 -15.10 -7.12 -14.25
C LYS A 20 -13.86 -7.95 -13.90
N SER A 21 -14.03 -9.25 -13.79
CA SER A 21 -12.94 -10.19 -13.55
C SER A 21 -12.55 -10.89 -14.84
N PHE A 22 -11.25 -11.04 -15.03
CA PHE A 22 -10.65 -11.75 -16.15
C PHE A 22 -9.79 -12.88 -15.59
N ASP A 23 -10.05 -14.10 -16.00
CA ASP A 23 -9.18 -15.25 -15.76
C ASP A 23 -8.11 -15.28 -16.84
N MET A 24 -6.84 -15.26 -16.41
CA MET A 24 -5.67 -15.24 -17.29
C MET A 24 -4.91 -16.58 -17.31
N GLY A 25 -5.53 -17.67 -16.82
CA GLY A 25 -4.95 -19.00 -16.85
C GLY A 25 -3.83 -19.25 -15.83
N GLY A 26 -3.88 -18.61 -14.68
CA GLY A 26 -2.90 -18.77 -13.60
C GLY A 26 -2.93 -17.61 -12.59
N PHE A 27 -3.59 -16.54 -12.95
CA PHE A 27 -3.88 -15.40 -12.08
C PHE A 27 -5.15 -14.72 -12.57
N SER A 28 -5.74 -13.86 -11.72
CA SER A 28 -6.93 -13.10 -12.08
C SER A 28 -6.67 -11.59 -12.08
N ILE A 29 -7.36 -10.88 -12.99
CA ILE A 29 -7.37 -9.42 -13.00
C ILE A 29 -8.78 -8.95 -12.66
N ARG A 30 -8.90 -8.07 -11.68
CA ARG A 30 -10.14 -7.35 -11.39
C ARG A 30 -10.03 -5.91 -11.90
N ALA A 31 -10.76 -5.61 -12.96
CA ALA A 31 -10.94 -4.23 -13.42
C ALA A 31 -12.12 -3.61 -12.67
N GLN A 32 -11.85 -2.52 -11.95
CA GLN A 32 -12.84 -1.81 -11.16
C GLN A 32 -13.07 -0.43 -11.76
N PHE A 33 -14.31 -0.14 -12.15
CA PHE A 33 -14.71 1.17 -12.63
C PHE A 33 -15.48 1.92 -11.56
N ASN A 34 -14.90 3.02 -11.08
CA ASN A 34 -15.51 3.93 -10.10
C ASN A 34 -15.37 5.38 -10.58
N PRO A 35 -16.43 5.97 -11.20
CA PRO A 35 -16.39 7.34 -11.71
C PRO A 35 -16.07 8.38 -10.64
N ALA A 36 -16.47 8.14 -9.38
CA ALA A 36 -16.23 9.07 -8.27
C ALA A 36 -14.74 9.25 -7.93
N ARG A 37 -13.86 8.36 -8.41
CA ARG A 37 -12.42 8.41 -8.15
C ARG A 37 -11.60 9.19 -9.17
N ILE A 38 -12.19 9.70 -10.21
CA ILE A 38 -11.47 10.46 -11.27
C ILE A 38 -10.61 11.59 -10.68
N VAL A 39 -11.10 12.27 -9.66
CA VAL A 39 -10.35 13.35 -8.98
C VAL A 39 -9.07 12.83 -8.29
N SER A 40 -9.13 11.65 -7.68
CA SER A 40 -7.99 11.05 -6.99
C SER A 40 -6.93 10.50 -7.95
N THR A 41 -7.35 9.90 -9.05
CA THR A 41 -6.44 9.35 -10.06
C THR A 41 -5.75 10.43 -10.89
N GLY A 42 -6.33 11.62 -10.96
CA GLY A 42 -5.77 12.80 -11.63
C GLY A 42 -4.83 13.66 -10.78
N ALA A 43 -4.41 13.18 -9.60
CA ALA A 43 -3.50 13.94 -8.74
C ALA A 43 -2.17 14.21 -9.44
N LYS A 44 -1.80 15.49 -9.55
CA LYS A 44 -0.52 15.88 -10.13
C LYS A 44 0.62 15.60 -9.16
N VAL A 45 1.58 14.81 -9.61
CA VAL A 45 2.76 14.39 -8.82
C VAL A 45 4.09 14.87 -9.43
N ASP A 46 4.05 15.80 -10.36
CA ASP A 46 5.22 16.44 -10.88
C ASP A 46 5.89 17.37 -9.84
N ALA A 47 7.20 17.60 -9.96
CA ALA A 47 7.99 18.33 -8.98
C ALA A 47 7.48 19.76 -8.72
N ARG A 48 6.90 20.44 -9.73
CA ARG A 48 6.33 21.77 -9.57
C ARG A 48 5.05 21.73 -8.76
N SER A 49 4.12 20.86 -9.13
CA SER A 49 2.85 20.69 -8.43
C SER A 49 3.05 20.29 -6.97
N LEU A 50 4.05 19.43 -6.67
CA LEU A 50 4.37 19.04 -5.31
C LEU A 50 4.89 20.20 -4.45
N LYS A 51 5.67 21.12 -5.04
CA LYS A 51 6.16 22.31 -4.32
C LYS A 51 5.08 23.36 -4.07
N GLU A 52 4.16 23.53 -5.00
CA GLU A 52 3.13 24.56 -4.95
C GLU A 52 1.91 24.17 -4.09
N ARG A 53 1.64 22.87 -3.92
CA ARG A 53 0.51 22.40 -3.12
C ARG A 53 0.84 22.27 -1.63
N LYS A 54 -0.14 22.53 -0.79
CA LYS A 54 -0.08 22.08 0.62
C LYS A 54 -0.19 20.55 0.64
N CYS A 55 0.69 19.91 1.40
CA CYS A 55 0.64 18.46 1.56
C CYS A 55 -0.65 18.06 2.29
N PHE A 56 -1.49 17.28 1.63
CA PHE A 56 -2.78 16.86 2.17
C PHE A 56 -2.69 15.74 3.23
N LEU A 57 -1.49 15.21 3.49
CA LEU A 57 -1.24 14.21 4.54
C LEU A 57 -0.65 14.83 5.81
N CYS A 58 -0.16 16.06 5.75
CA CYS A 58 0.32 16.76 6.93
C CYS A 58 -0.82 17.04 7.92
N PRO A 59 -0.64 16.76 9.23
CA PRO A 59 -1.68 16.90 10.24
C PRO A 59 -2.36 18.28 10.26
N GLU A 60 -1.60 19.34 10.02
CA GLU A 60 -2.08 20.73 9.98
C GLU A 60 -2.97 21.04 8.76
N ASN A 61 -2.89 20.25 7.70
CA ASN A 61 -3.68 20.40 6.48
C ASN A 61 -4.86 19.42 6.40
N LEU A 62 -4.93 18.47 7.34
CA LEU A 62 -6.06 17.57 7.41
C LEU A 62 -7.31 18.32 7.83
N PRO A 63 -8.48 17.98 7.25
CA PRO A 63 -9.75 18.54 7.68
C PRO A 63 -10.02 18.33 9.16
N VAL A 64 -10.72 19.25 9.77
CA VAL A 64 -11.10 19.17 11.21
C VAL A 64 -11.95 17.91 11.46
N GLU A 65 -12.80 17.56 10.51
CA GLU A 65 -13.70 16.41 10.56
C GLU A 65 -12.99 15.07 10.30
N GLN A 66 -11.74 15.09 9.85
CA GLN A 66 -10.98 13.88 9.61
C GLN A 66 -10.58 13.24 10.95
N GLU A 67 -11.19 12.14 11.30
CA GLU A 67 -10.75 11.33 12.45
C GLU A 67 -9.31 10.85 12.26
N ARG A 68 -8.55 10.93 13.35
CA ARG A 68 -7.11 10.65 13.39
C ARG A 68 -6.84 9.73 14.55
N LEU A 69 -6.62 8.46 14.27
CA LEU A 69 -6.24 7.50 15.29
C LEU A 69 -4.71 7.44 15.38
N PRO A 70 -4.11 7.77 16.51
CA PRO A 70 -2.67 7.64 16.68
C PRO A 70 -2.23 6.17 16.57
N PHE A 71 -1.16 5.93 15.83
CA PHE A 71 -0.47 4.65 15.83
C PHE A 71 0.99 4.89 16.23
N GLY A 72 1.32 4.47 17.45
CA GLY A 72 2.59 4.85 18.07
C GLY A 72 2.81 6.37 18.10
N PHE A 73 4.06 6.79 18.07
CA PHE A 73 4.42 8.21 18.07
C PHE A 73 4.57 8.80 16.66
N ARG A 74 4.70 7.94 15.64
CA ARG A 74 5.13 8.36 14.30
C ARG A 74 4.01 8.45 13.29
N HIS A 75 2.90 7.72 13.46
CA HIS A 75 1.86 7.58 12.44
C HIS A 75 0.48 8.00 12.92
N LEU A 76 -0.39 8.26 11.96
CA LEU A 76 -1.83 8.42 12.14
C LEU A 76 -2.55 7.41 11.24
N VAL A 77 -3.62 6.79 11.72
CA VAL A 77 -4.51 6.00 10.88
C VAL A 77 -5.70 6.88 10.50
N LEU A 78 -5.91 7.05 9.22
CA LEU A 78 -6.95 7.90 8.63
C LEU A 78 -7.86 7.05 7.73
N CYS A 79 -9.16 7.27 7.76
CA CYS A 79 -10.03 6.77 6.70
C CYS A 79 -9.62 7.40 5.35
N ASN A 80 -9.40 6.57 4.33
CA ASN A 80 -9.06 7.10 3.01
C ASN A 80 -10.29 7.83 2.43
N PRO A 81 -10.17 9.12 2.03
CA PRO A 81 -11.31 9.87 1.50
C PRO A 81 -11.75 9.43 0.09
N TYR A 82 -10.90 8.68 -0.62
CA TYR A 82 -11.19 8.13 -1.95
C TYR A 82 -11.00 6.60 -1.95
N PRO A 83 -11.87 5.85 -1.27
CA PRO A 83 -11.65 4.43 -1.06
C PRO A 83 -11.73 3.64 -2.37
N ILE A 84 -10.94 2.56 -2.44
CA ILE A 84 -11.05 1.53 -3.47
C ILE A 84 -11.84 0.34 -2.91
N PHE A 85 -11.78 0.17 -1.59
CA PHE A 85 -12.36 -0.94 -0.85
C PHE A 85 -13.23 -0.42 0.31
N PRO A 86 -14.19 -1.22 0.80
CA PRO A 86 -15.07 -0.83 1.90
C PRO A 86 -14.34 -0.41 3.18
N GLN A 87 -13.21 -1.04 3.48
CA GLN A 87 -12.31 -0.62 4.55
C GLN A 87 -10.97 -0.27 3.92
N HIS A 88 -10.69 1.01 3.85
CA HIS A 88 -9.47 1.52 3.24
C HIS A 88 -8.90 2.65 4.10
N PHE A 89 -7.71 2.44 4.62
CA PHE A 89 -7.00 3.40 5.47
C PHE A 89 -5.77 3.93 4.77
N THR A 90 -5.44 5.18 5.10
CA THR A 90 -4.16 5.82 4.79
C THR A 90 -3.43 6.07 6.10
N ILE A 91 -2.16 5.70 6.17
CA ILE A 91 -1.38 5.73 7.41
C ILE A 91 -0.13 6.58 7.20
N PRO A 92 -0.26 7.93 7.20
CA PRO A 92 0.88 8.82 7.03
C PRO A 92 1.72 8.94 8.29
N THR A 93 2.98 9.30 8.11
CA THR A 93 3.81 9.82 9.19
C THR A 93 3.26 11.15 9.69
N ARG A 94 3.40 11.44 10.99
CA ARG A 94 3.01 12.74 11.56
C ARG A 94 3.91 13.88 11.08
N LYS A 95 5.19 13.58 10.85
CA LYS A 95 6.15 14.51 10.29
C LYS A 95 6.19 14.35 8.78
N HIS A 96 6.27 15.46 8.07
CA HIS A 96 6.48 15.44 6.62
C HIS A 96 7.87 14.89 6.32
N THR A 97 7.92 13.68 5.79
CA THR A 97 9.15 12.98 5.40
C THR A 97 8.94 12.34 4.03
N PRO A 98 9.97 12.23 3.20
CA PRO A 98 9.83 11.63 1.88
C PRO A 98 9.29 10.19 1.92
N GLN A 99 8.56 9.79 0.88
CA GLN A 99 8.05 8.44 0.70
C GLN A 99 9.22 7.49 0.35
N LEU A 100 9.85 6.92 1.38
CA LEU A 100 10.96 5.98 1.27
C LEU A 100 10.72 4.80 2.20
N ILE A 101 10.94 3.59 1.69
CA ILE A 101 10.63 2.38 2.47
C ILE A 101 11.68 2.04 3.53
N LEU A 102 12.97 2.19 3.24
CA LEU A 102 14.02 1.77 4.20
C LEU A 102 13.91 2.44 5.56
N PRO A 103 13.71 3.77 5.68
CA PRO A 103 13.51 4.43 6.98
C PRO A 103 12.23 4.02 7.69
N GLN A 104 11.24 3.49 6.95
CA GLN A 104 9.91 3.11 7.44
C GLN A 104 9.73 1.59 7.58
N TRP A 105 10.77 0.79 7.27
CA TRP A 105 10.64 -0.66 7.21
C TRP A 105 10.16 -1.30 8.52
N ASN A 106 10.71 -0.88 9.65
CA ASN A 106 10.31 -1.41 10.97
C ASN A 106 8.86 -1.02 11.30
N ASP A 107 8.44 0.21 10.94
CA ASP A 107 7.06 0.64 11.12
C ASP A 107 6.10 -0.17 10.23
N PHE A 108 6.53 -0.53 9.02
CA PHE A 108 5.77 -1.38 8.10
C PHE A 108 5.51 -2.78 8.69
N LEU A 109 6.54 -3.40 9.29
CA LEU A 109 6.42 -4.67 9.99
C LEU A 109 5.49 -4.56 11.21
N GLU A 110 5.70 -3.54 12.05
CA GLU A 110 4.86 -3.32 13.23
C GLU A 110 3.40 -3.07 12.88
N LEU A 111 3.13 -2.23 11.87
CA LEU A 111 1.79 -1.97 11.38
C LEU A 111 1.10 -3.27 10.95
N THR A 112 1.78 -4.10 10.17
CA THR A 112 1.24 -5.37 9.68
C THR A 112 0.91 -6.32 10.81
N ARG A 113 1.80 -6.44 11.80
CA ARG A 113 1.58 -7.28 12.97
C ARG A 113 0.38 -6.80 13.81
N ARG A 114 0.28 -5.50 14.05
CA ARG A 114 -0.79 -4.92 14.87
C ARG A 114 -2.13 -4.80 14.16
N LEU A 115 -2.11 -4.71 12.84
CA LEU A 115 -3.28 -4.65 11.99
C LEU A 115 -3.53 -6.00 11.28
N ALA A 116 -3.36 -7.12 11.98
CA ALA A 116 -3.46 -8.49 11.43
C ALA A 116 -4.71 -8.78 10.56
N PRO A 117 -5.91 -8.19 10.81
CA PRO A 117 -7.06 -8.33 9.91
C PRO A 117 -6.92 -7.61 8.57
N PHE A 118 -5.83 -6.85 8.37
CA PHE A 118 -5.60 -6.04 7.19
C PHE A 118 -4.35 -6.48 6.45
N THR A 119 -4.37 -6.26 5.15
CA THR A 119 -3.18 -6.23 4.31
C THR A 119 -2.66 -4.81 4.31
N VAL A 120 -1.42 -4.61 4.75
CA VAL A 120 -0.74 -3.31 4.73
C VAL A 120 0.13 -3.25 3.48
N PHE A 121 0.10 -2.13 2.78
CA PHE A 121 0.87 -1.98 1.54
C PHE A 121 1.52 -0.61 1.43
N TYR A 122 2.58 -0.58 0.63
CA TYR A 122 3.40 0.58 0.32
C TYR A 122 3.48 0.75 -1.19
N ASN A 123 3.22 1.96 -1.65
CA ASN A 123 3.49 2.37 -3.03
C ASN A 123 4.71 3.25 -3.03
N GLY A 124 5.71 2.88 -3.81
CA GLY A 124 6.93 3.68 -3.97
C GLY A 124 6.65 5.03 -4.62
N PRO A 125 7.53 6.02 -4.43
CA PRO A 125 7.32 7.40 -4.90
C PRO A 125 7.13 7.50 -6.41
N ARG A 126 7.70 6.58 -7.17
CA ARG A 126 7.55 6.48 -8.64
C ARG A 126 6.72 5.28 -9.08
N SER A 127 6.10 4.59 -8.13
CA SER A 127 5.34 3.37 -8.36
C SER A 127 3.87 3.51 -7.94
N GLY A 128 3.31 4.72 -8.10
CA GLY A 128 1.89 4.98 -7.90
C GLY A 128 1.53 5.68 -6.58
N ALA A 129 2.51 6.15 -5.78
CA ALA A 129 2.20 6.99 -4.62
C ALA A 129 1.59 8.32 -5.06
N SER A 130 0.42 8.68 -4.51
CA SER A 130 -0.23 9.97 -4.76
C SER A 130 0.39 11.13 -3.96
N ALA A 131 1.18 10.80 -2.92
CA ALA A 131 1.96 11.75 -2.13
C ALA A 131 3.41 11.25 -2.01
N PRO A 132 4.22 11.34 -3.08
CA PRO A 132 5.61 10.88 -3.07
C PRO A 132 6.51 11.71 -2.16
N ASP A 133 6.04 12.87 -1.74
CA ASP A 133 6.68 13.81 -0.84
C ASP A 133 6.38 13.54 0.65
N HIS A 134 5.42 12.65 0.97
CA HIS A 134 5.04 12.37 2.35
C HIS A 134 4.89 10.86 2.61
N ALA A 135 5.72 10.33 3.49
CA ALA A 135 5.73 8.91 3.82
C ALA A 135 4.40 8.43 4.39
N HIS A 136 3.85 7.40 3.77
CA HIS A 136 2.58 6.80 4.17
C HIS A 136 2.49 5.34 3.74
N PHE A 137 1.73 4.59 4.49
CA PHE A 137 1.24 3.27 4.14
C PHE A 137 -0.25 3.31 3.86
N GLN A 138 -0.77 2.23 3.34
CA GLN A 138 -2.20 2.01 3.21
C GLN A 138 -2.57 0.65 3.79
N ALA A 139 -3.80 0.50 4.25
CA ALA A 139 -4.29 -0.77 4.75
C ALA A 139 -5.71 -1.02 4.26
N VAL A 140 -5.98 -2.27 3.87
CA VAL A 140 -7.29 -2.74 3.41
C VAL A 140 -7.61 -4.08 4.04
N THR A 141 -8.88 -4.45 4.10
CA THR A 141 -9.29 -5.77 4.61
C THR A 141 -8.49 -6.87 3.91
N ARG A 142 -7.91 -7.75 4.70
CA ARG A 142 -7.14 -8.91 4.21
C ARG A 142 -7.99 -9.79 3.32
N GLY A 143 -7.39 -10.32 2.25
CA GLY A 143 -8.04 -11.20 1.28
C GLY A 143 -8.91 -10.49 0.25
N ILE A 144 -9.02 -9.14 0.30
CA ILE A 144 -9.80 -8.41 -0.69
C ILE A 144 -9.05 -8.21 -2.01
N MET A 145 -7.71 -8.20 -1.96
CA MET A 145 -6.88 -8.11 -3.14
C MET A 145 -6.64 -9.50 -3.74
N PRO A 146 -6.76 -9.69 -5.06
CA PRO A 146 -6.47 -10.97 -5.70
C PRO A 146 -5.07 -11.51 -5.36
N LEU A 147 -4.09 -10.63 -5.21
CA LEU A 147 -2.73 -11.00 -4.85
C LEU A 147 -2.63 -11.73 -3.50
N ASP A 148 -3.46 -11.39 -2.52
CA ASP A 148 -3.45 -12.03 -1.19
C ASP A 148 -3.79 -13.53 -1.30
N GLU A 149 -4.74 -13.88 -2.16
CA GLU A 149 -5.14 -15.25 -2.43
C GLU A 149 -4.09 -15.99 -3.29
N GLU A 150 -3.64 -15.34 -4.37
CA GLU A 150 -2.60 -15.89 -5.26
C GLU A 150 -1.33 -16.26 -4.49
N VAL A 151 -0.83 -15.37 -3.63
CA VAL A 151 0.36 -15.62 -2.79
C VAL A 151 0.10 -16.75 -1.79
N THR A 152 -1.08 -16.79 -1.17
CA THR A 152 -1.42 -17.85 -0.21
C THR A 152 -1.46 -19.21 -0.89
N GLN A 153 -2.06 -19.32 -2.08
CA GLN A 153 -2.10 -20.53 -2.87
C GLN A 153 -0.69 -20.96 -3.32
N PHE A 154 0.11 -19.99 -3.79
CA PHE A 154 1.49 -20.22 -4.21
C PHE A 154 2.35 -20.80 -3.08
N ILE A 155 2.27 -20.23 -1.87
CA ILE A 155 2.99 -20.74 -0.70
C ILE A 155 2.55 -22.16 -0.35
N ARG A 156 1.24 -22.44 -0.36
CA ARG A 156 0.70 -23.77 -0.09
C ARG A 156 1.18 -24.83 -1.10
N GLN A 157 1.26 -24.47 -2.36
CA GLN A 157 1.70 -25.38 -3.43
C GLN A 157 3.20 -25.64 -3.43
N SER A 158 3.99 -24.73 -2.86
CA SER A 158 5.44 -24.84 -2.84
C SER A 158 5.97 -25.84 -1.80
N TYR A 159 5.10 -26.50 -1.02
CA TYR A 159 5.47 -27.42 0.08
C TYR A 159 6.48 -26.84 1.06
N ALA A 160 6.59 -25.51 1.13
CA ALA A 160 7.53 -24.85 2.01
C ALA A 160 6.98 -24.84 3.44
N SER A 161 7.83 -25.19 4.39
CA SER A 161 7.52 -24.98 5.80
C SER A 161 7.40 -23.48 6.10
N VAL A 162 6.47 -23.09 6.97
CA VAL A 162 6.36 -21.71 7.46
C VAL A 162 7.67 -21.19 8.10
N TYR A 163 8.55 -22.10 8.52
CA TYR A 163 9.87 -21.78 9.09
C TYR A 163 10.97 -21.57 8.05
N ASP A 164 10.68 -21.85 6.77
CA ASP A 164 11.64 -21.65 5.70
C ASP A 164 11.67 -20.17 5.29
N ASN A 165 12.71 -19.48 5.74
CA ASN A 165 12.96 -18.09 5.34
C ASN A 165 13.42 -18.04 3.88
N ARG A 166 12.50 -17.83 2.93
CA ARG A 166 12.76 -17.96 1.48
C ARG A 166 12.26 -16.78 0.68
N ILE A 167 12.87 -16.63 -0.48
CA ILE A 167 12.42 -15.73 -1.54
C ILE A 167 11.97 -16.59 -2.72
N TYR A 168 10.77 -16.33 -3.20
CA TYR A 168 10.20 -17.00 -4.36
C TYR A 168 9.93 -16.01 -5.48
N PRO A 169 10.28 -16.33 -6.72
CA PRO A 169 9.78 -15.56 -7.85
C PRO A 169 8.29 -15.81 -8.04
N LEU A 170 7.53 -14.77 -8.22
CA LEU A 170 6.11 -14.89 -8.61
C LEU A 170 6.07 -15.19 -10.12
N THR A 171 5.98 -16.47 -10.46
CA THR A 171 5.96 -16.96 -11.85
C THR A 171 4.54 -17.17 -12.34
N GLY A 172 4.35 -17.21 -13.68
CA GLY A 172 3.04 -17.40 -14.30
C GLY A 172 2.14 -16.17 -14.27
N ASN A 173 2.66 -15.04 -13.82
CA ASN A 173 1.97 -13.78 -13.72
C ASN A 173 2.62 -12.75 -14.65
N LEU A 174 1.83 -11.87 -15.28
CA LEU A 174 2.35 -10.81 -16.15
C LEU A 174 3.09 -9.72 -15.35
N ARG A 175 2.95 -9.73 -14.02
CA ARG A 175 3.61 -8.78 -13.12
C ARG A 175 4.88 -9.42 -12.55
N PRO A 176 6.07 -8.86 -12.78
CA PRO A 176 7.26 -9.32 -12.10
C PRO A 176 7.11 -9.09 -10.60
N GLY A 177 7.36 -10.12 -9.82
CA GLY A 177 7.21 -10.05 -8.37
C GLY A 177 8.05 -11.09 -7.65
N LEU A 178 8.30 -10.80 -6.36
CA LEU A 178 8.96 -11.71 -5.43
C LEU A 178 8.09 -11.87 -4.19
N VAL A 179 7.96 -13.08 -3.71
CA VAL A 179 7.35 -13.38 -2.42
C VAL A 179 8.44 -13.65 -1.41
N ILE A 180 8.44 -12.90 -0.31
CA ILE A 180 9.29 -13.16 0.85
C ILE A 180 8.43 -13.88 1.89
N GLN A 181 8.80 -15.11 2.23
CA GLN A 181 8.28 -15.83 3.39
C GLN A 181 9.33 -15.80 4.49
N ALA A 182 8.94 -15.37 5.68
CA ALA A 182 9.86 -15.27 6.81
C ALA A 182 9.11 -15.57 8.11
N ALA A 183 9.73 -16.37 8.97
CA ALA A 183 9.19 -16.75 10.28
C ALA A 183 9.34 -15.66 11.33
N THR A 184 10.28 -14.72 11.14
CA THR A 184 10.54 -13.62 12.07
C THR A 184 10.75 -12.30 11.34
N GLU A 185 10.55 -11.18 12.06
CA GLU A 185 10.78 -9.83 11.53
C GLU A 185 12.25 -9.60 11.13
N GLU A 186 13.19 -10.20 11.86
CA GLU A 186 14.64 -10.13 11.55
C GLU A 186 14.95 -10.87 10.23
N ALA A 187 14.33 -12.03 10.02
CA ALA A 187 14.49 -12.78 8.78
C ALA A 187 13.87 -12.02 7.61
N ALA A 188 12.65 -11.48 7.76
CA ALA A 188 12.01 -10.64 6.77
C ALA A 188 12.88 -9.43 6.40
N THR A 189 13.42 -8.75 7.41
CA THR A 189 14.30 -7.58 7.23
C THR A 189 15.58 -7.95 6.48
N ARG A 190 16.21 -9.07 6.84
CA ARG A 190 17.43 -9.53 6.17
C ARG A 190 17.19 -9.87 4.70
N LEU A 191 16.08 -10.58 4.40
CA LEU A 191 15.72 -10.94 3.03
C LEU A 191 15.33 -9.72 2.21
N PHE A 192 14.52 -8.83 2.78
CA PHE A 192 14.13 -7.58 2.12
C PHE A 192 15.34 -6.72 1.76
N LYS A 193 16.28 -6.51 2.71
CA LYS A 193 17.49 -5.72 2.45
C LYS A 193 18.36 -6.31 1.33
N LYS A 194 18.42 -7.65 1.21
CA LYS A 194 19.12 -8.29 0.09
C LYS A 194 18.47 -7.96 -1.26
N ILE A 195 17.13 -8.04 -1.33
CA ILE A 195 16.38 -7.69 -2.54
C ILE A 195 16.58 -6.21 -2.85
N TYR A 196 16.38 -5.35 -1.86
CA TYR A 196 16.51 -3.89 -2.03
C TYR A 196 17.89 -3.50 -2.58
N ALA A 197 18.96 -4.11 -2.06
CA ALA A 197 20.32 -3.84 -2.52
C ALA A 197 20.60 -4.36 -3.96
N ALA A 198 19.84 -5.36 -4.42
CA ALA A 198 19.99 -5.93 -5.75
C ALA A 198 19.15 -5.22 -6.82
N LEU A 199 18.15 -4.44 -6.42
CA LEU A 199 17.29 -3.71 -7.35
C LEU A 199 17.98 -2.45 -7.87
N PRO A 200 17.84 -2.15 -9.18
CA PRO A 200 18.42 -0.94 -9.75
C PRO A 200 17.67 0.30 -9.24
N ILE A 201 18.44 1.33 -8.91
CA ILE A 201 17.90 2.68 -8.67
C ILE A 201 18.15 3.48 -9.93
N LEU A 202 17.09 3.98 -10.55
CA LEU A 202 17.19 4.79 -11.76
C LEU A 202 17.83 6.15 -11.45
N PRO A 203 18.54 6.79 -12.41
CA PRO A 203 19.13 8.09 -12.20
C PRO A 203 18.12 9.14 -11.75
N GLY A 204 18.41 9.82 -10.63
CA GLY A 204 17.54 10.83 -10.04
C GLY A 204 16.42 10.30 -9.17
N GLU A 205 16.29 8.97 -9.02
CA GLU A 205 15.32 8.36 -8.12
C GLU A 205 15.91 8.11 -6.73
N PRO A 206 15.12 8.27 -5.64
CA PRO A 206 15.63 8.13 -4.29
C PRO A 206 15.68 6.67 -3.79
N GLU A 207 14.96 5.77 -4.46
CA GLU A 207 14.91 4.34 -4.16
C GLU A 207 14.53 3.52 -5.41
N PRO A 208 14.69 2.18 -5.39
CA PRO A 208 14.21 1.32 -6.47
C PRO A 208 12.71 1.45 -6.68
N MET A 209 12.24 1.37 -7.92
CA MET A 209 10.81 1.35 -8.22
C MET A 209 10.19 0.05 -7.73
N MET A 210 9.37 0.12 -6.69
CA MET A 210 8.69 -1.05 -6.12
C MET A 210 7.37 -0.69 -5.44
N ASN A 211 6.51 -1.69 -5.36
CA ASN A 211 5.35 -1.72 -4.46
C ASN A 211 5.48 -2.93 -3.55
N LEU A 212 5.07 -2.79 -2.30
CA LEU A 212 5.12 -3.85 -1.31
C LEU A 212 3.72 -4.11 -0.75
N SER A 213 3.42 -5.37 -0.51
CA SER A 213 2.23 -5.80 0.21
C SER A 213 2.65 -6.77 1.30
N LEU A 214 2.18 -6.58 2.50
CA LEU A 214 2.58 -7.38 3.65
C LEU A 214 1.35 -7.83 4.44
N ILE A 215 1.35 -9.12 4.78
CA ILE A 215 0.36 -9.74 5.65
C ILE A 215 1.08 -10.46 6.79
N HIS A 216 0.50 -10.42 7.98
CA HIS A 216 0.95 -11.24 9.10
C HIS A 216 0.15 -12.54 9.12
N ILE A 217 0.83 -13.67 9.10
CA ILE A 217 0.23 -15.02 9.08
C ILE A 217 0.38 -15.68 10.45
#